data_07baf9c6503d8fc45d9aeaa7125d53d7
#
_entry.id   07baf9c6503d8fc45d9aeaa7125d53d7
#
_cell.length_a   1.000
_cell.length_b   1.000
_cell.length_c   1.000
_cell.angle_alpha   90.00
_cell.angle_beta   90.00
_cell.angle_gamma   90.00
#
_symmetry.space_group_name_H-M   'P 1'
#
loop_
_entity.id
_entity.type
_entity.pdbx_description
1 polymer ?
#
loop_
_entity_poly.entity_id
_entity_poly.type
_entity_poly.pdbx_seq_one_letter_code
_entity_poly.pdbx_strand_id
1 'polypeptide(L)'
;MDKYEMNLKIEQIKQLAAKKSYKEAAAIAKEMSWHKVKDWNALATVINVQEAVGDYEEARDMAILAYNRNLGGRKLVYKLTEIMIKLKQFDDADGLYEEYERMSQHDVSRYILYYILRKAEGASDNELVEILEDYKNHEIDEKYMYELACLYAKTGRKDECIKACDELALLFQDGIYVEKSMELKQGLGAPLTTMQIKILDDAKLKKGSI
;
A
#
# COMPACT_ATOMS: atom_id res chain seq x y z
N MET A 1 2.91 -7.03 35.39
CA MET A 1 3.43 -8.00 34.41
C MET A 1 4.96 -7.99 34.50
N ASP A 2 5.54 -9.13 34.77
CA ASP A 2 6.99 -9.30 34.79
C ASP A 2 7.55 -9.45 33.35
N LYS A 3 8.90 -9.51 33.24
CA LYS A 3 9.58 -9.60 31.93
C LYS A 3 9.29 -10.94 31.21
N TYR A 4 9.13 -12.01 31.98
CA TYR A 4 8.86 -13.33 31.40
C TYR A 4 7.45 -13.41 30.82
N GLU A 5 6.46 -12.97 31.59
CA GLU A 5 5.06 -12.89 31.15
C GLU A 5 4.90 -11.98 29.91
N MET A 6 5.61 -10.85 29.90
CA MET A 6 5.62 -9.93 28.76
C MET A 6 6.16 -10.60 27.49
N ASN A 7 7.27 -11.33 27.56
CA ASN A 7 7.85 -12.03 26.43
C ASN A 7 6.91 -13.14 25.93
N LEU A 8 6.26 -13.87 26.84
CA LEU A 8 5.29 -14.91 26.47
C LEU A 8 4.12 -14.31 25.69
N LYS A 9 3.55 -13.21 26.13
CA LYS A 9 2.47 -12.51 25.41
C LYS A 9 2.92 -11.99 24.06
N ILE A 10 4.14 -11.46 23.94
CA ILE A 10 4.71 -11.03 22.65
C ILE A 10 4.78 -12.21 21.66
N GLU A 11 5.29 -13.35 22.11
CA GLU A 11 5.37 -14.54 21.23
C GLU A 11 3.98 -15.05 20.86
N GLN A 12 3.01 -15.00 21.75
CA GLN A 12 1.62 -15.34 21.46
C GLN A 12 1.01 -14.41 20.40
N ILE A 13 1.24 -13.09 20.52
CA ILE A 13 0.80 -12.10 19.52
C ILE A 13 1.41 -12.40 18.16
N LYS A 14 2.73 -12.68 18.10
CA LYS A 14 3.42 -13.04 16.85
C LYS A 14 2.83 -14.29 16.21
N GLN A 15 2.55 -15.32 16.99
CA GLN A 15 1.94 -16.55 16.50
C GLN A 15 0.51 -16.34 15.96
N LEU A 16 -0.30 -15.55 16.65
CA LEU A 16 -1.65 -15.21 16.20
C LEU A 16 -1.62 -14.35 14.94
N ALA A 17 -0.72 -13.38 14.86
CA ALA A 17 -0.52 -12.56 13.67
C ALA A 17 -0.11 -13.42 12.45
N ALA A 18 0.81 -14.38 12.64
CA ALA A 18 1.20 -15.32 11.58
C ALA A 18 0.02 -16.19 11.08
N LYS A 19 -0.93 -16.51 11.96
CA LYS A 19 -2.19 -17.22 11.63
C LYS A 19 -3.30 -16.29 11.11
N LYS A 20 -3.03 -14.99 10.97
CA LYS A 20 -4.01 -13.94 10.62
C LYS A 20 -5.18 -13.79 11.61
N SER A 21 -5.04 -14.32 12.85
CA SER A 21 -5.99 -14.12 13.95
C SER A 21 -5.80 -12.75 14.60
N TYR A 22 -5.95 -11.67 13.80
CA TYR A 22 -5.60 -10.31 14.22
C TYR A 22 -6.45 -9.79 15.38
N LYS A 23 -7.75 -10.16 15.46
CA LYS A 23 -8.61 -9.72 16.56
C LYS A 23 -8.16 -10.26 17.92
N GLU A 24 -7.76 -11.53 17.97
CA GLU A 24 -7.23 -12.16 19.19
C GLU A 24 -5.88 -11.56 19.57
N ALA A 25 -4.99 -11.34 18.57
CA ALA A 25 -3.71 -10.69 18.80
C ALA A 25 -3.86 -9.26 19.34
N ALA A 26 -4.80 -8.48 18.80
CA ALA A 26 -5.09 -7.12 19.27
C ALA A 26 -5.65 -7.12 20.71
N ALA A 27 -6.50 -8.08 21.07
CA ALA A 27 -7.00 -8.20 22.43
C ALA A 27 -5.88 -8.41 23.46
N ILE A 28 -4.92 -9.30 23.16
CA ILE A 28 -3.75 -9.52 24.02
C ILE A 28 -2.86 -8.26 24.06
N ALA A 29 -2.68 -7.59 22.92
CA ALA A 29 -1.87 -6.37 22.84
C ALA A 29 -2.41 -5.25 23.75
N LYS A 30 -3.72 -5.09 23.86
CA LYS A 30 -4.35 -4.08 24.74
C LYS A 30 -4.09 -4.29 26.24
N GLU A 31 -3.78 -5.51 26.65
CA GLU A 31 -3.43 -5.79 28.05
C GLU A 31 -1.98 -5.50 28.40
N MET A 32 -1.15 -5.15 27.42
CA MET A 32 0.29 -5.01 27.58
C MET A 32 0.72 -3.56 27.83
N SER A 33 1.80 -3.42 28.61
CA SER A 33 2.48 -2.13 28.81
C SER A 33 3.64 -1.98 27.84
N TRP A 34 3.38 -1.44 26.66
CA TRP A 34 4.33 -1.32 25.55
C TRP A 34 5.50 -0.36 25.85
N HIS A 35 5.37 0.53 26.84
CA HIS A 35 6.47 1.42 27.28
C HIS A 35 7.73 0.69 27.72
N LYS A 36 7.61 -0.60 28.09
CA LYS A 36 8.74 -1.43 28.53
C LYS A 36 9.36 -2.23 27.39
N VAL A 37 8.68 -2.34 26.26
CA VAL A 37 9.13 -3.12 25.10
C VAL A 37 10.06 -2.27 24.24
N LYS A 38 11.30 -2.76 24.03
CA LYS A 38 12.32 -2.12 23.18
C LYS A 38 12.59 -2.89 21.88
N ASP A 39 11.96 -4.05 21.72
CA ASP A 39 12.11 -4.88 20.53
C ASP A 39 11.29 -4.29 19.38
N TRP A 40 12.00 -3.83 18.36
CA TRP A 40 11.39 -3.31 17.15
C TRP A 40 10.44 -4.33 16.47
N ASN A 41 10.84 -5.61 16.40
CA ASN A 41 10.01 -6.62 15.76
C ASN A 41 8.69 -6.83 16.49
N ALA A 42 8.68 -6.76 17.82
CA ALA A 42 7.46 -6.83 18.61
C ALA A 42 6.55 -5.61 18.36
N LEU A 43 7.11 -4.39 18.35
CA LEU A 43 6.36 -3.17 18.07
C LEU A 43 5.81 -3.18 16.63
N ALA A 44 6.62 -3.55 15.64
CA ALA A 44 6.19 -3.66 14.25
C ALA A 44 5.06 -4.69 14.08
N THR A 45 5.12 -5.82 14.78
CA THR A 45 4.04 -6.82 14.74
C THR A 45 2.74 -6.23 15.28
N VAL A 46 2.78 -5.52 16.40
CA VAL A 46 1.56 -4.91 16.98
C VAL A 46 1.03 -3.79 16.10
N ILE A 47 1.87 -2.95 15.54
CA ILE A 47 1.44 -1.93 14.58
C ILE A 47 0.65 -2.58 13.43
N ASN A 48 1.21 -3.63 12.82
CA ASN A 48 0.54 -4.35 11.73
C ASN A 48 -0.77 -5.03 12.19
N VAL A 49 -0.82 -5.55 13.40
CA VAL A 49 -2.04 -6.15 13.99
C VAL A 49 -3.13 -5.11 14.16
N GLN A 50 -2.80 -3.94 14.70
CA GLN A 50 -3.76 -2.85 14.90
C GLN A 50 -4.29 -2.30 13.56
N GLU A 51 -3.42 -2.13 12.55
CA GLU A 51 -3.85 -1.79 11.20
C GLU A 51 -4.81 -2.84 10.62
N ALA A 52 -4.49 -4.13 10.80
CA ALA A 52 -5.31 -5.23 10.26
C ALA A 52 -6.71 -5.31 10.88
N VAL A 53 -6.89 -4.84 12.12
CA VAL A 53 -8.21 -4.72 12.76
C VAL A 53 -8.86 -3.36 12.54
N GLY A 54 -8.18 -2.42 11.87
CA GLY A 54 -8.68 -1.08 11.58
C GLY A 54 -8.51 -0.08 12.73
N ASP A 55 -7.77 -0.42 13.78
CA ASP A 55 -7.49 0.45 14.92
C ASP A 55 -6.25 1.33 14.62
N TYR A 56 -6.42 2.28 13.70
CA TYR A 56 -5.32 3.13 13.22
C TYR A 56 -4.81 4.09 14.29
N GLU A 57 -5.63 4.46 15.27
CA GLU A 57 -5.20 5.31 16.38
C GLU A 57 -4.21 4.57 17.27
N GLU A 58 -4.52 3.34 17.66
CA GLU A 58 -3.60 2.51 18.44
C GLU A 58 -2.34 2.16 17.63
N ALA A 59 -2.47 1.89 16.33
CA ALA A 59 -1.33 1.66 15.44
C ALA A 59 -0.41 2.89 15.40
N ARG A 60 -0.96 4.12 15.32
CA ARG A 60 -0.21 5.38 15.39
C ARG A 60 0.54 5.51 16.70
N ASP A 61 -0.14 5.29 17.82
CA ASP A 61 0.45 5.47 19.14
C ASP A 61 1.63 4.50 19.37
N MET A 62 1.51 3.26 18.89
CA MET A 62 2.61 2.29 18.90
C MET A 62 3.75 2.70 17.96
N ALA A 63 3.43 3.24 16.79
CA ALA A 63 4.42 3.72 15.83
C ALA A 63 5.16 4.96 16.37
N ILE A 64 4.47 5.91 16.98
CA ILE A 64 5.08 7.09 17.65
C ILE A 64 5.97 6.64 18.82
N LEU A 65 5.55 5.65 19.61
CA LEU A 65 6.36 5.09 20.66
C LEU A 65 7.70 4.54 20.13
N ALA A 66 7.68 3.84 19.00
CA ALA A 66 8.87 3.32 18.35
C ALA A 66 9.73 4.45 17.75
N TYR A 67 9.08 5.42 17.10
CA TYR A 67 9.72 6.60 16.50
C TYR A 67 10.51 7.42 17.53
N ASN A 68 9.90 7.75 18.66
CA ASN A 68 10.54 8.49 19.75
C ASN A 68 11.74 7.76 20.38
N ARG A 69 11.89 6.47 20.07
CA ARG A 69 13.03 5.64 20.51
C ARG A 69 14.07 5.41 19.41
N ASN A 70 13.91 6.07 18.26
CA ASN A 70 14.75 5.86 17.08
C ASN A 70 14.80 4.39 16.62
N LEU A 71 13.69 3.67 16.75
CA LEU A 71 13.56 2.29 16.26
C LEU A 71 13.03 2.28 14.84
N GLY A 72 13.27 1.19 14.10
CA GLY A 72 12.65 0.94 12.79
C GLY A 72 13.20 1.76 11.61
N GLY A 73 13.85 2.89 11.86
CA GLY A 73 14.44 3.75 10.84
C GLY A 73 13.45 4.13 9.73
N ARG A 74 13.90 4.20 8.47
CA ARG A 74 13.07 4.62 7.34
C ARG A 74 11.80 3.79 7.14
N LYS A 75 11.82 2.50 7.51
CA LYS A 75 10.63 1.63 7.39
C LYS A 75 9.51 2.07 8.33
N LEU A 76 9.88 2.52 9.53
CA LEU A 76 8.90 3.05 10.48
C LEU A 76 8.36 4.41 10.02
N VAL A 77 9.21 5.30 9.51
CA VAL A 77 8.77 6.61 8.99
C VAL A 77 7.77 6.41 7.84
N TYR A 78 8.08 5.52 6.88
CA TYR A 78 7.14 5.15 5.82
C TYR A 78 5.79 4.67 6.39
N LYS A 79 5.85 3.71 7.32
CA LYS A 79 4.65 3.12 7.95
C LYS A 79 3.84 4.15 8.73
N LEU A 80 4.50 5.02 9.48
CA LEU A 80 3.82 6.07 10.24
C LEU A 80 3.16 7.08 9.30
N THR A 81 3.80 7.44 8.18
CA THR A 81 3.18 8.26 7.14
C THR A 81 1.89 7.63 6.60
N GLU A 82 1.91 6.32 6.27
CA GLU A 82 0.70 5.61 5.82
C GLU A 82 -0.42 5.67 6.87
N ILE A 83 -0.09 5.48 8.15
CA ILE A 83 -1.06 5.53 9.25
C ILE A 83 -1.64 6.94 9.40
N MET A 84 -0.80 8.00 9.36
CA MET A 84 -1.27 9.38 9.41
C MET A 84 -2.21 9.72 8.25
N ILE A 85 -1.90 9.24 7.04
CA ILE A 85 -2.80 9.38 5.88
C ILE A 85 -4.16 8.71 6.15
N LYS A 86 -4.18 7.50 6.71
CA LYS A 86 -5.41 6.78 7.07
C LYS A 86 -6.25 7.54 8.10
N LEU A 87 -5.60 8.21 9.04
CA LEU A 87 -6.22 9.06 10.05
C LEU A 87 -6.56 10.47 9.55
N LYS A 88 -6.22 10.79 8.30
CA LYS A 88 -6.38 12.12 7.68
C LYS A 88 -5.63 13.23 8.42
N GLN A 89 -4.54 12.90 9.07
CA GLN A 89 -3.61 13.82 9.73
C GLN A 89 -2.56 14.26 8.71
N PHE A 90 -2.98 15.06 7.73
CA PHE A 90 -2.17 15.35 6.54
C PHE A 90 -0.94 16.19 6.84
N ASP A 91 -1.05 17.20 7.72
CA ASP A 91 0.10 18.04 8.11
C ASP A 91 1.24 17.19 8.72
N ASP A 92 0.88 16.21 9.57
CA ASP A 92 1.84 15.29 10.16
C ASP A 92 2.40 14.32 9.10
N ALA A 93 1.54 13.85 8.18
CA ALA A 93 1.93 12.97 7.09
C ALA A 93 2.91 13.63 6.13
N ASP A 94 2.72 14.93 5.80
CA ASP A 94 3.63 15.71 4.97
C ASP A 94 5.02 15.81 5.63
N GLY A 95 5.08 16.18 6.90
CA GLY A 95 6.34 16.26 7.63
C GLY A 95 7.10 14.94 7.68
N LEU A 96 6.37 13.82 7.88
CA LEU A 96 6.96 12.47 7.86
C LEU A 96 7.38 12.04 6.45
N TYR A 97 6.62 12.42 5.41
CA TYR A 97 7.01 12.17 4.03
C TYR A 97 8.32 12.87 3.68
N GLU A 98 8.45 14.16 4.02
CA GLU A 98 9.71 14.91 3.82
C GLU A 98 10.89 14.26 4.56
N GLU A 99 10.67 13.75 5.78
CA GLU A 99 11.69 13.01 6.50
C GLU A 99 12.07 11.73 5.78
N TYR A 100 11.06 10.95 5.32
CA TYR A 100 11.29 9.72 4.55
C TYR A 100 12.08 10.00 3.27
N GLU A 101 11.74 11.04 2.54
CA GLU A 101 12.42 11.43 1.31
C GLU A 101 13.91 11.76 1.56
N ARG A 102 14.21 12.52 2.63
CA ARG A 102 15.59 12.79 3.05
C ARG A 102 16.37 11.52 3.41
N MET A 103 15.72 10.56 4.06
CA MET A 103 16.34 9.28 4.45
C MET A 103 16.51 8.30 3.28
N SER A 104 15.79 8.48 2.19
CA SER A 104 15.55 7.46 1.17
C SER A 104 15.60 8.02 -0.26
N GLN A 105 16.56 8.89 -0.55
CA GLN A 105 16.68 9.62 -1.82
C GLN A 105 16.68 8.73 -3.08
N HIS A 106 17.14 7.48 -2.94
CA HIS A 106 17.19 6.50 -4.05
C HIS A 106 16.11 5.41 -3.95
N ASP A 107 15.22 5.49 -2.96
CA ASP A 107 14.14 4.51 -2.79
C ASP A 107 12.94 4.91 -3.63
N VAL A 108 12.60 4.06 -4.59
CA VAL A 108 11.48 4.29 -5.51
C VAL A 108 10.13 4.33 -4.78
N SER A 109 10.04 3.69 -3.61
CA SER A 109 8.82 3.70 -2.78
C SER A 109 8.37 5.10 -2.37
N ARG A 110 9.27 6.12 -2.42
CA ARG A 110 8.92 7.52 -2.13
C ARG A 110 7.83 8.06 -3.07
N TYR A 111 7.88 7.68 -4.36
CA TYR A 111 6.86 8.12 -5.33
C TYR A 111 5.48 7.57 -4.98
N ILE A 112 5.44 6.32 -4.55
CA ILE A 112 4.19 5.68 -4.14
C ILE A 112 3.64 6.28 -2.85
N LEU A 113 4.51 6.55 -1.88
CA LEU A 113 4.10 7.20 -0.64
C LEU A 113 3.55 8.60 -0.92
N TYR A 114 4.21 9.37 -1.79
CA TYR A 114 3.74 10.68 -2.23
C TYR A 114 2.41 10.58 -2.98
N TYR A 115 2.28 9.65 -3.91
CA TYR A 115 1.03 9.40 -4.62
C TYR A 115 -0.13 9.11 -3.68
N ILE A 116 0.08 8.25 -2.67
CA ILE A 116 -0.96 7.89 -1.70
C ILE A 116 -1.36 9.13 -0.87
N LEU A 117 -0.38 9.93 -0.44
CA LEU A 117 -0.59 11.15 0.33
C LEU A 117 -1.39 12.17 -0.49
N ARG A 118 -0.91 12.55 -1.68
CA ARG A 118 -1.57 13.53 -2.54
C ARG A 118 -2.98 13.10 -2.96
N LYS A 119 -3.17 11.81 -3.23
CA LYS A 119 -4.48 11.23 -3.53
C LYS A 119 -5.45 11.34 -2.35
N ALA A 120 -4.98 11.12 -1.13
CA ALA A 120 -5.79 11.21 0.08
C ALA A 120 -6.17 12.66 0.44
N GLU A 121 -5.31 13.61 0.12
CA GLU A 121 -5.55 15.05 0.25
C GLU A 121 -6.51 15.62 -0.80
N GLY A 122 -6.79 14.85 -1.86
CA GLY A 122 -7.68 15.27 -2.95
C GLY A 122 -6.99 16.04 -4.06
N ALA A 123 -5.71 15.75 -4.31
CA ALA A 123 -4.98 16.28 -5.46
C ALA A 123 -5.71 16.03 -6.78
N SER A 124 -5.50 16.88 -7.76
CA SER A 124 -6.10 16.73 -9.09
C SER A 124 -5.65 15.47 -9.80
N ASP A 125 -6.50 14.88 -10.66
CA ASP A 125 -6.14 13.70 -11.44
C ASP A 125 -4.90 13.96 -12.34
N ASN A 126 -4.66 15.20 -12.80
CA ASN A 126 -3.47 15.56 -13.57
C ASN A 126 -2.19 15.50 -12.72
N GLU A 127 -2.23 16.02 -11.48
CA GLU A 127 -1.09 15.91 -10.55
C GLU A 127 -0.78 14.45 -10.23
N LEU A 128 -1.82 13.65 -9.99
CA LEU A 128 -1.64 12.21 -9.74
C LEU A 128 -1.06 11.47 -10.95
N VAL A 129 -1.39 11.89 -12.17
CA VAL A 129 -0.77 11.37 -13.41
C VAL A 129 0.72 11.66 -13.41
N GLU A 130 1.13 12.91 -13.16
CA GLU A 130 2.54 13.30 -13.15
C GLU A 130 3.36 12.46 -12.16
N ILE A 131 2.85 12.24 -10.95
CA ILE A 131 3.52 11.41 -9.93
C ILE A 131 3.69 9.97 -10.39
N LEU A 132 2.66 9.37 -11.01
CA LEU A 132 2.75 7.98 -11.47
C LEU A 132 3.54 7.83 -12.78
N GLU A 133 3.60 8.86 -13.64
CA GLU A 133 4.51 8.90 -14.78
C GLU A 133 5.97 8.91 -14.29
N ASP A 134 6.30 9.70 -13.27
CA ASP A 134 7.62 9.72 -12.65
C ASP A 134 7.97 8.36 -12.02
N TYR A 135 7.03 7.76 -11.29
CA TYR A 135 7.24 6.41 -10.73
C TYR A 135 7.54 5.38 -11.83
N LYS A 136 6.75 5.36 -12.90
CA LYS A 136 6.90 4.44 -14.03
C LYS A 136 8.28 4.53 -14.70
N ASN A 137 8.92 5.70 -14.67
CA ASN A 137 10.28 5.87 -15.21
C ASN A 137 11.37 5.15 -14.39
N HIS A 138 11.03 4.72 -13.16
CA HIS A 138 11.97 4.08 -12.24
C HIS A 138 11.63 2.62 -11.97
N GLU A 139 10.35 2.25 -11.95
CA GLU A 139 9.88 0.91 -11.64
C GLU A 139 8.63 0.54 -12.43
N ILE A 140 8.52 -0.73 -12.77
CA ILE A 140 7.35 -1.32 -13.46
C ILE A 140 6.56 -2.11 -12.43
N ASP A 141 5.37 -1.59 -12.09
CA ASP A 141 4.43 -2.21 -11.15
C ASP A 141 3.05 -2.31 -11.78
N GLU A 142 2.51 -3.52 -11.84
CA GLU A 142 1.23 -3.84 -12.50
C GLU A 142 0.06 -2.99 -11.98
N LYS A 143 -0.03 -2.84 -10.65
CA LYS A 143 -1.10 -2.08 -10.01
C LYS A 143 -1.05 -0.60 -10.37
N TYR A 144 0.13 0.01 -10.25
CA TYR A 144 0.27 1.44 -10.48
C TYR A 144 0.26 1.82 -11.96
N MET A 145 0.67 0.92 -12.84
CA MET A 145 0.43 1.08 -14.27
C MET A 145 -1.07 1.06 -14.61
N TYR A 146 -1.84 0.18 -13.97
CA TYR A 146 -3.30 0.18 -14.12
C TYR A 146 -3.95 1.45 -13.53
N GLU A 147 -3.50 1.92 -12.35
CA GLU A 147 -3.99 3.17 -11.77
C GLU A 147 -3.69 4.36 -12.68
N LEU A 148 -2.51 4.41 -13.30
CA LEU A 148 -2.14 5.43 -14.28
C LEU A 148 -3.04 5.37 -15.53
N ALA A 149 -3.32 4.19 -16.05
CA ALA A 149 -4.26 4.03 -17.17
C ALA A 149 -5.66 4.56 -16.81
N CYS A 150 -6.15 4.30 -15.59
CA CYS A 150 -7.42 4.84 -15.11
C CYS A 150 -7.41 6.37 -15.01
N LEU A 151 -6.31 6.97 -14.56
CA LEU A 151 -6.14 8.42 -14.48
C LEU A 151 -6.09 9.06 -15.88
N TYR A 152 -5.43 8.45 -16.85
CA TYR A 152 -5.47 8.90 -18.24
C TYR A 152 -6.89 8.90 -18.80
N ALA A 153 -7.68 7.85 -18.52
CA ALA A 153 -9.09 7.79 -18.94
C ALA A 153 -9.92 8.93 -18.32
N LYS A 154 -9.72 9.22 -17.01
CA LYS A 154 -10.42 10.30 -16.29
C LYS A 154 -10.05 11.69 -16.80
N THR A 155 -8.80 11.90 -17.17
CA THR A 155 -8.30 13.19 -17.69
C THR A 155 -8.53 13.37 -19.20
N GLY A 156 -9.22 12.42 -19.84
CA GLY A 156 -9.52 12.49 -21.28
C GLY A 156 -8.34 12.12 -22.18
N ARG A 157 -7.23 11.65 -21.63
CA ARG A 157 -6.03 11.22 -22.35
C ARG A 157 -6.21 9.80 -22.88
N LYS A 158 -7.16 9.64 -23.82
CA LYS A 158 -7.60 8.33 -24.31
C LYS A 158 -6.49 7.51 -24.96
N ASP A 159 -5.65 8.14 -25.76
CA ASP A 159 -4.58 7.45 -26.48
C ASP A 159 -3.50 6.92 -25.53
N GLU A 160 -3.14 7.70 -24.50
CA GLU A 160 -2.22 7.28 -23.46
C GLU A 160 -2.80 6.15 -22.60
N CYS A 161 -4.11 6.20 -22.30
CA CYS A 161 -4.78 5.12 -21.61
C CYS A 161 -4.71 3.80 -22.41
N ILE A 162 -5.02 3.84 -23.70
CA ILE A 162 -4.96 2.65 -24.56
C ILE A 162 -3.53 2.10 -24.62
N LYS A 163 -2.52 2.96 -24.78
CA LYS A 163 -1.10 2.56 -24.76
C LYS A 163 -0.70 1.91 -23.45
N ALA A 164 -1.10 2.49 -22.32
CA ALA A 164 -0.82 1.92 -20.98
C ALA A 164 -1.47 0.55 -20.79
N CYS A 165 -2.71 0.36 -21.28
CA CYS A 165 -3.39 -0.94 -21.27
C CYS A 165 -2.66 -1.98 -22.13
N ASP A 166 -2.22 -1.59 -23.32
CA ASP A 166 -1.48 -2.49 -24.22
C ASP A 166 -0.13 -2.90 -23.63
N GLU A 167 0.56 -1.95 -23.01
CA GLU A 167 1.84 -2.18 -22.32
C GLU A 167 1.67 -3.13 -21.14
N LEU A 168 0.61 -2.97 -20.33
CA LEU A 168 0.28 -3.89 -19.22
C LEU A 168 0.10 -5.32 -19.73
N ALA A 169 -0.70 -5.52 -20.79
CA ALA A 169 -0.93 -6.85 -21.36
C ALA A 169 0.35 -7.48 -21.93
N LEU A 170 1.25 -6.64 -22.48
CA LEU A 170 2.53 -7.11 -23.03
C LEU A 170 3.51 -7.55 -21.94
N LEU A 171 3.60 -6.78 -20.84
CA LEU A 171 4.60 -6.99 -19.79
C LEU A 171 4.21 -8.12 -18.83
N PHE A 172 2.94 -8.20 -18.45
CA PHE A 172 2.49 -9.10 -17.39
C PHE A 172 1.71 -10.32 -17.90
N GLN A 173 1.18 -10.27 -19.12
CA GLN A 173 0.46 -11.35 -19.82
C GLN A 173 -0.82 -11.87 -19.14
N ASP A 174 -0.86 -12.00 -17.81
CA ASP A 174 -2.02 -12.34 -17.00
C ASP A 174 -2.01 -11.58 -15.67
N GLY A 175 -3.11 -11.62 -14.93
CA GLY A 175 -3.27 -10.96 -13.65
C GLY A 175 -4.52 -10.08 -13.58
N ILE A 176 -4.93 -9.76 -12.37
CA ILE A 176 -6.17 -9.01 -12.14
C ILE A 176 -6.15 -7.59 -12.76
N TYR A 177 -4.98 -6.95 -12.79
CA TYR A 177 -4.85 -5.61 -13.35
C TYR A 177 -4.74 -5.64 -14.88
N VAL A 178 -4.17 -6.71 -15.45
CA VAL A 178 -4.20 -6.94 -16.89
C VAL A 178 -5.65 -7.14 -17.37
N GLU A 179 -6.41 -7.99 -16.70
CA GLU A 179 -7.84 -8.19 -17.00
C GLU A 179 -8.61 -6.86 -16.96
N LYS A 180 -8.47 -6.10 -15.85
CA LYS A 180 -9.13 -4.80 -15.69
C LYS A 180 -8.69 -3.77 -16.72
N SER A 181 -7.43 -3.81 -17.17
CA SER A 181 -6.93 -2.89 -18.18
C SER A 181 -7.53 -3.20 -19.56
N MET A 182 -7.77 -4.49 -19.87
CA MET A 182 -8.48 -4.87 -21.10
C MET A 182 -9.95 -4.47 -21.07
N GLU A 183 -10.62 -4.63 -19.93
CA GLU A 183 -11.99 -4.13 -19.73
C GLU A 183 -12.06 -2.60 -19.88
N LEU A 184 -11.09 -1.87 -19.33
CA LEU A 184 -10.99 -0.41 -19.46
C LEU A 184 -10.81 0.00 -20.94
N LYS A 185 -9.89 -0.64 -21.66
CA LYS A 185 -9.65 -0.39 -23.08
C LYS A 185 -10.91 -0.64 -23.93
N GLN A 186 -11.62 -1.75 -23.64
CA GLN A 186 -12.89 -2.09 -24.33
C GLN A 186 -13.97 -1.06 -24.01
N GLY A 187 -14.08 -0.60 -22.77
CA GLY A 187 -15.00 0.45 -22.34
C GLY A 187 -14.78 1.79 -23.05
N LEU A 188 -13.55 2.08 -23.48
CA LEU A 188 -13.22 3.24 -24.32
C LEU A 188 -13.57 3.04 -25.81
N GLY A 189 -14.11 1.90 -26.19
CA GLY A 189 -14.43 1.55 -27.59
C GLY A 189 -13.20 1.23 -28.43
N ALA A 190 -12.05 0.95 -27.82
CA ALA A 190 -10.85 0.55 -28.55
C ALA A 190 -10.86 -0.97 -28.82
N PRO A 191 -10.43 -1.41 -30.02
CA PRO A 191 -10.42 -2.83 -30.36
C PRO A 191 -9.36 -3.58 -29.55
N LEU A 192 -9.70 -4.80 -29.14
CA LEU A 192 -8.76 -5.73 -28.53
C LEU A 192 -8.10 -6.60 -29.60
N THR A 193 -6.82 -6.89 -29.41
CA THR A 193 -6.12 -7.89 -30.23
C THR A 193 -6.58 -9.31 -29.89
N THR A 194 -6.31 -10.27 -30.75
CA THR A 194 -6.63 -11.70 -30.50
C THR A 194 -6.03 -12.20 -29.19
N MET A 195 -4.81 -11.78 -28.85
CA MET A 195 -4.15 -12.12 -27.59
C MET A 195 -4.90 -11.53 -26.39
N GLN A 196 -5.32 -10.27 -26.48
CA GLN A 196 -6.05 -9.57 -25.40
C GLN A 196 -7.44 -10.16 -25.17
N ILE A 197 -8.13 -10.58 -26.24
CA ILE A 197 -9.41 -11.30 -26.15
C ILE A 197 -9.20 -12.62 -25.39
N LYS A 198 -8.15 -13.38 -25.74
CA LYS A 198 -7.83 -14.63 -25.05
C LYS A 198 -7.58 -14.42 -23.54
N ILE A 199 -6.88 -13.35 -23.15
CA ILE A 199 -6.67 -13.00 -21.72
C ILE A 199 -8.02 -12.88 -20.99
N LEU A 200 -8.98 -12.15 -21.55
CA LEU A 200 -10.32 -11.99 -20.97
C LEU A 200 -11.12 -13.30 -20.93
N ASP A 201 -11.02 -14.12 -21.95
CA ASP A 201 -11.74 -15.39 -22.02
C ASP A 201 -11.16 -16.41 -21.01
N ASP A 202 -9.86 -16.51 -20.89
CA ASP A 202 -9.18 -17.35 -19.90
C ASP A 202 -9.53 -16.90 -18.46
N ALA A 203 -9.62 -15.58 -18.22
CA ALA A 203 -10.03 -15.02 -16.94
C ALA A 203 -11.49 -15.39 -16.59
N LYS A 204 -12.42 -15.32 -17.55
CA LYS A 204 -13.82 -15.72 -17.36
C LYS A 204 -13.94 -17.20 -17.04
N LEU A 205 -13.19 -18.05 -17.73
CA LEU A 205 -13.15 -19.49 -17.47
C LEU A 205 -12.67 -19.80 -16.03
N LYS A 206 -11.62 -19.13 -15.58
CA LYS A 206 -11.11 -19.27 -14.18
C LYS A 206 -12.17 -18.86 -13.16
N LYS A 207 -12.92 -17.78 -13.41
CA LYS A 207 -13.99 -17.27 -12.50
C LYS A 207 -15.26 -18.14 -12.52
N GLY A 208 -15.55 -18.83 -13.60
CA GLY A 208 -16.73 -19.72 -13.73
C GLY A 208 -16.50 -21.16 -13.24
N SER A 209 -15.27 -21.49 -12.82
CA SER A 209 -14.89 -22.82 -12.33
C SER A 209 -14.80 -22.90 -10.80
N ILE A 210 -15.24 -21.86 -10.09
CA ILE A 210 -15.38 -21.74 -8.63
C ILE A 210 -16.87 -21.69 -8.27
#